data_ef52d0564873fc857a08ccfd3508a603
#
_entry.id   ef52d0564873fc857a08ccfd3508a603
#
_cell.length_a   1.000
_cell.length_b   1.000
_cell.length_c   1.000
_cell.angle_alpha   90.00
_cell.angle_beta   90.00
_cell.angle_gamma   90.00
#
_symmetry.space_group_name_H-M   'P 1'
#
loop_
_entity.id
_entity.type
_entity.pdbx_description
1 polymer ?
#
loop_
_entity_poly.entity_id
_entity_poly.type
_entity_poly.pdbx_seq_one_letter_code
_entity_poly.pdbx_strand_id
1 'polypeptide(L)'
;MNNFTFQNPVKLIFGKGSIAKLAKEIPADKKIMVTFGGGSVKKNGVYDQVVAALKGRDFVEFWGIEPNPKIETLRKAIAQGKAEKVDFLLSVGGGSVLDGTKLIAAGIPYDGDAWELVLDEDKIGEVVPFGDVMTLPATGSEMNAGAVISNLATQEKFAFHHSFPQFSILDPEATFSLPPFQVACGIADTFVHVMEQYLTVTGVSPLMDRWAEGILQTLIEIAPKIRANQHDYDQMANFMLCATMGLNGFIAMGVPQDWATHMIGHELTALHGVTHGQTLVVVLPALMSVMREQKKGKILQYGERVFGIREGSEDERIDRTIRATEEFFRSLGLATRLHELQIGQDTIDEIVRRFNERGSRLGEAGRSEERRVGKECRSR
;
A
#
# COMPACT_ATOMS: atom_id res chain seq x y z
N MET A 1 18.74 -5.23 -17.51
CA MET A 1 17.32 -5.63 -17.30
C MET A 1 17.31 -7.13 -17.01
N ASN A 2 16.66 -7.52 -15.91
CA ASN A 2 16.52 -8.93 -15.52
C ASN A 2 15.45 -9.62 -16.40
N ASN A 3 15.52 -10.96 -16.51
CA ASN A 3 14.43 -11.73 -17.07
C ASN A 3 13.21 -11.66 -16.16
N PHE A 4 12.02 -11.61 -16.73
CA PHE A 4 10.78 -11.58 -15.97
C PHE A 4 9.63 -12.28 -16.72
N THR A 5 8.63 -12.68 -15.97
CA THR A 5 7.30 -13.04 -16.48
C THR A 5 6.31 -12.08 -15.84
N PHE A 6 5.46 -11.44 -16.62
CA PHE A 6 4.42 -10.57 -16.13
C PHE A 6 3.05 -11.13 -16.51
N GLN A 7 2.23 -11.32 -15.49
CA GLN A 7 0.82 -11.68 -15.64
C GLN A 7 0.04 -11.05 -14.53
N ASN A 8 -1.01 -10.29 -14.85
CA ASN A 8 -1.96 -9.79 -13.87
C ASN A 8 -3.35 -10.33 -14.22
N PRO A 9 -3.89 -11.27 -13.41
CA PRO A 9 -5.14 -11.95 -13.73
C PRO A 9 -6.39 -11.15 -13.34
N VAL A 10 -6.25 -9.98 -12.70
CA VAL A 10 -7.35 -9.22 -12.14
C VAL A 10 -8.16 -8.52 -13.23
N LYS A 11 -9.47 -8.73 -13.22
CA LYS A 11 -10.40 -7.93 -14.03
C LYS A 11 -10.65 -6.59 -13.35
N LEU A 12 -10.05 -5.52 -13.86
CA LEU A 12 -10.26 -4.17 -13.37
C LEU A 12 -11.54 -3.56 -13.96
N ILE A 13 -12.46 -3.14 -13.09
CA ILE A 13 -13.74 -2.53 -13.44
C ILE A 13 -13.75 -1.11 -12.88
N PHE A 14 -13.59 -0.13 -13.75
CA PHE A 14 -13.39 1.26 -13.36
C PHE A 14 -14.53 2.18 -13.82
N GLY A 15 -14.85 3.18 -12.99
CA GLY A 15 -15.69 4.30 -13.35
C GLY A 15 -16.95 4.47 -12.50
N LYS A 16 -17.61 5.60 -12.69
CA LYS A 16 -18.83 5.99 -11.98
C LYS A 16 -19.93 4.95 -12.10
N GLY A 17 -20.53 4.58 -10.98
CA GLY A 17 -21.62 3.60 -10.91
C GLY A 17 -21.18 2.16 -11.17
N SER A 18 -19.86 1.89 -11.19
CA SER A 18 -19.32 0.56 -11.49
C SER A 18 -19.67 -0.51 -10.43
N ILE A 19 -19.99 -0.11 -9.20
CA ILE A 19 -20.42 -1.03 -8.12
C ILE A 19 -21.63 -1.87 -8.54
N ALA A 20 -22.54 -1.33 -9.35
CA ALA A 20 -23.70 -2.05 -9.86
C ALA A 20 -23.33 -3.28 -10.73
N LYS A 21 -22.09 -3.33 -11.27
CA LYS A 21 -21.60 -4.49 -12.06
C LYS A 21 -21.31 -5.71 -11.20
N LEU A 22 -21.17 -5.54 -9.89
CA LEU A 22 -20.89 -6.59 -8.91
C LEU A 22 -21.82 -7.81 -9.06
N ALA A 23 -23.11 -7.58 -9.34
CA ALA A 23 -24.09 -8.66 -9.55
C ALA A 23 -23.72 -9.68 -10.64
N LYS A 24 -22.89 -9.28 -11.62
CA LYS A 24 -22.46 -10.12 -12.75
C LYS A 24 -21.10 -10.78 -12.53
N GLU A 25 -20.34 -10.32 -11.55
CA GLU A 25 -18.95 -10.77 -11.34
C GLU A 25 -18.88 -11.97 -10.40
N ILE A 26 -19.82 -12.13 -9.48
CA ILE A 26 -19.84 -13.24 -8.54
C ILE A 26 -20.79 -14.34 -9.06
N PRO A 27 -20.36 -15.62 -9.19
CA PRO A 27 -21.24 -16.72 -9.61
C PRO A 27 -22.48 -16.85 -8.70
N ALA A 28 -23.62 -17.20 -9.28
CA ALA A 28 -24.93 -17.12 -8.61
C ALA A 28 -25.11 -18.12 -7.45
N ASP A 29 -24.38 -19.22 -7.49
CA ASP A 29 -24.43 -20.33 -6.53
C ASP A 29 -23.54 -20.14 -5.29
N LYS A 30 -22.80 -19.02 -5.20
CA LYS A 30 -21.84 -18.81 -4.14
C LYS A 30 -22.46 -18.32 -2.84
N LYS A 31 -21.97 -18.86 -1.71
CA LYS A 31 -22.15 -18.35 -0.36
C LYS A 31 -21.09 -17.29 -0.09
N ILE A 32 -21.49 -16.04 0.00
CA ILE A 32 -20.58 -14.90 0.05
C ILE A 32 -20.37 -14.44 1.50
N MET A 33 -19.11 -14.14 1.88
CA MET A 33 -18.85 -13.27 3.03
C MET A 33 -18.37 -11.91 2.51
N VAL A 34 -19.10 -10.86 2.88
CA VAL A 34 -18.71 -9.48 2.60
C VAL A 34 -17.94 -8.94 3.80
N THR A 35 -16.70 -8.52 3.58
CA THR A 35 -15.81 -8.01 4.61
C THR A 35 -15.76 -6.48 4.57
N PHE A 36 -15.83 -5.86 5.76
CA PHE A 36 -15.89 -4.41 5.93
C PHE A 36 -14.93 -3.92 7.01
N GLY A 37 -14.56 -2.65 6.93
CA GLY A 37 -13.86 -1.93 7.99
C GLY A 37 -14.80 -1.38 9.08
N GLY A 38 -14.49 -0.20 9.58
CA GLY A 38 -15.19 0.45 10.70
C GLY A 38 -16.55 1.09 10.38
N GLY A 39 -17.12 0.88 9.19
CA GLY A 39 -18.49 1.31 8.85
C GLY A 39 -18.60 2.65 8.11
N SER A 40 -17.52 3.24 7.63
CA SER A 40 -17.57 4.45 6.78
C SER A 40 -18.39 4.26 5.50
N VAL A 41 -18.36 3.06 4.94
CA VAL A 41 -19.13 2.67 3.74
C VAL A 41 -20.66 2.79 3.89
N LYS A 42 -21.19 2.76 5.11
CA LYS A 42 -22.61 3.03 5.39
C LYS A 42 -22.96 4.50 5.26
N LYS A 43 -21.98 5.38 5.51
CA LYS A 43 -22.20 6.84 5.48
C LYS A 43 -22.09 7.45 4.08
N ASN A 44 -21.35 6.79 3.18
CA ASN A 44 -21.10 7.28 1.82
C ASN A 44 -21.93 6.56 0.73
N GLY A 45 -22.86 5.69 1.12
CA GLY A 45 -23.75 4.98 0.21
C GLY A 45 -23.13 3.80 -0.54
N VAL A 46 -21.85 3.47 -0.32
CA VAL A 46 -21.22 2.28 -0.94
C VAL A 46 -21.87 1.01 -0.43
N TYR A 47 -22.15 0.93 0.89
CA TYR A 47 -22.85 -0.22 1.47
C TYR A 47 -24.19 -0.49 0.79
N ASP A 48 -25.03 0.54 0.62
CA ASP A 48 -26.36 0.40 0.01
C ASP A 48 -26.25 -0.06 -1.45
N GLN A 49 -25.27 0.42 -2.21
CA GLN A 49 -25.00 -0.01 -3.58
C GLN A 49 -24.58 -1.49 -3.63
N VAL A 50 -23.70 -1.93 -2.71
CA VAL A 50 -23.26 -3.34 -2.63
C VAL A 50 -24.42 -4.24 -2.27
N VAL A 51 -25.21 -3.90 -1.24
CA VAL A 51 -26.38 -4.70 -0.84
C VAL A 51 -27.42 -4.76 -1.96
N ALA A 52 -27.66 -3.67 -2.66
CA ALA A 52 -28.56 -3.64 -3.81
C ALA A 52 -28.06 -4.56 -4.95
N ALA A 53 -26.76 -4.55 -5.22
CA ALA A 53 -26.15 -5.42 -6.24
C ALA A 53 -26.17 -6.92 -5.85
N LEU A 54 -26.15 -7.22 -4.53
CA LEU A 54 -26.22 -8.58 -4.00
C LEU A 54 -27.66 -9.04 -3.68
N LYS A 55 -28.68 -8.28 -4.08
CA LYS A 55 -30.08 -8.63 -3.80
C LYS A 55 -30.43 -10.03 -4.31
N GLY A 56 -30.96 -10.86 -3.42
CA GLY A 56 -31.34 -12.25 -3.73
C GLY A 56 -30.15 -13.25 -3.69
N ARG A 57 -28.98 -12.80 -3.25
CA ARG A 57 -27.81 -13.65 -3.04
C ARG A 57 -27.74 -14.13 -1.59
N ASP A 58 -27.13 -15.28 -1.37
CA ASP A 58 -26.79 -15.77 -0.03
C ASP A 58 -25.47 -15.15 0.43
N PHE A 59 -25.54 -14.22 1.40
CA PHE A 59 -24.34 -13.61 1.95
C PHE A 59 -24.44 -13.37 3.45
N VAL A 60 -23.27 -13.38 4.09
CA VAL A 60 -23.04 -12.96 5.47
C VAL A 60 -22.08 -11.78 5.51
N GLU A 61 -22.10 -11.00 6.56
CA GLU A 61 -21.23 -9.84 6.73
C GLU A 61 -20.23 -10.08 7.86
N PHE A 62 -19.00 -9.57 7.65
CA PHE A 62 -18.01 -9.45 8.69
C PHE A 62 -17.53 -7.99 8.77
N TRP A 63 -17.65 -7.40 9.95
CA TRP A 63 -17.31 -6.00 10.22
C TRP A 63 -16.15 -5.87 11.18
N GLY A 64 -15.40 -4.74 11.07
CA GLY A 64 -14.41 -4.34 12.05
C GLY A 64 -12.98 -4.68 11.67
N ILE A 65 -12.67 -4.91 10.38
CA ILE A 65 -11.28 -4.99 9.94
C ILE A 65 -10.67 -3.59 10.07
N GLU A 66 -9.68 -3.49 10.95
CA GLU A 66 -9.06 -2.22 11.32
C GLU A 66 -8.03 -1.76 10.27
N PRO A 67 -7.68 -0.46 10.23
CA PRO A 67 -6.44 -0.02 9.56
C PRO A 67 -5.24 -0.81 10.09
N ASN A 68 -4.32 -1.24 9.21
CA ASN A 68 -3.28 -2.22 9.52
C ASN A 68 -3.91 -3.50 10.10
N PRO A 69 -4.53 -4.34 9.26
CA PRO A 69 -5.42 -5.42 9.70
C PRO A 69 -4.72 -6.36 10.68
N LYS A 70 -5.43 -6.71 11.76
CA LYS A 70 -4.86 -7.44 12.88
C LYS A 70 -5.26 -8.90 12.82
N ILE A 71 -4.28 -9.79 13.01
CA ILE A 71 -4.50 -11.23 12.98
C ILE A 71 -5.60 -11.67 13.97
N GLU A 72 -5.72 -10.99 15.13
CA GLU A 72 -6.72 -11.27 16.15
C GLU A 72 -8.15 -11.07 15.63
N THR A 73 -8.37 -10.06 14.80
CA THR A 73 -9.67 -9.81 14.13
C THR A 73 -9.88 -10.80 12.99
N LEU A 74 -8.86 -11.07 12.19
CA LEU A 74 -8.96 -11.94 11.03
C LEU A 74 -9.21 -13.41 11.42
N ARG A 75 -8.68 -13.89 12.56
CA ARG A 75 -9.01 -15.22 13.12
C ARG A 75 -10.52 -15.38 13.35
N LYS A 76 -11.22 -14.33 13.80
CA LYS A 76 -12.69 -14.35 13.99
C LYS A 76 -13.42 -14.46 12.66
N ALA A 77 -12.96 -13.71 11.64
CA ALA A 77 -13.53 -13.78 10.30
C ALA A 77 -13.35 -15.17 9.67
N ILE A 78 -12.16 -15.76 9.82
CA ILE A 78 -11.85 -17.12 9.35
C ILE A 78 -12.76 -18.15 10.03
N ALA A 79 -12.93 -18.05 11.36
CA ALA A 79 -13.80 -18.93 12.11
C ALA A 79 -15.27 -18.83 11.64
N GLN A 80 -15.77 -17.60 11.41
CA GLN A 80 -17.10 -17.38 10.85
C GLN A 80 -17.20 -17.95 9.44
N GLY A 81 -16.19 -17.71 8.58
CA GLY A 81 -16.19 -18.23 7.21
C GLY A 81 -16.25 -19.76 7.14
N LYS A 82 -15.52 -20.45 8.03
CA LYS A 82 -15.59 -21.91 8.17
C LYS A 82 -16.98 -22.38 8.63
N ALA A 83 -17.51 -21.76 9.67
CA ALA A 83 -18.83 -22.12 10.24
C ALA A 83 -19.97 -21.93 9.24
N GLU A 84 -19.93 -20.84 8.48
CA GLU A 84 -20.93 -20.48 7.46
C GLU A 84 -20.70 -21.18 6.11
N LYS A 85 -19.61 -21.93 5.95
CA LYS A 85 -19.21 -22.59 4.69
C LYS A 85 -19.11 -21.61 3.52
N VAL A 86 -18.48 -20.47 3.77
CA VAL A 86 -18.25 -19.44 2.77
C VAL A 86 -17.32 -19.96 1.67
N ASP A 87 -17.71 -19.74 0.41
CA ASP A 87 -16.95 -20.17 -0.76
C ASP A 87 -16.67 -19.03 -1.77
N PHE A 88 -16.99 -17.78 -1.37
CA PHE A 88 -16.58 -16.55 -2.04
C PHE A 88 -16.43 -15.40 -1.02
N LEU A 89 -15.40 -14.55 -1.19
CA LEU A 89 -15.26 -13.36 -0.37
C LEU A 89 -15.40 -12.09 -1.21
N LEU A 90 -15.98 -11.05 -0.62
CA LEU A 90 -16.05 -9.73 -1.21
C LEU A 90 -15.48 -8.71 -0.22
N SER A 91 -14.34 -8.14 -0.54
CA SER A 91 -13.79 -7.00 0.19
C SER A 91 -14.54 -5.72 -0.20
N VAL A 92 -14.97 -4.92 0.79
CA VAL A 92 -15.58 -3.61 0.57
C VAL A 92 -14.93 -2.60 1.52
N GLY A 93 -13.91 -1.91 1.04
CA GLY A 93 -13.13 -1.00 1.87
C GLY A 93 -11.85 -0.50 1.20
N GLY A 94 -10.93 0.00 1.99
CA GLY A 94 -9.58 0.33 1.55
C GLY A 94 -8.64 -0.88 1.60
N GLY A 95 -7.37 -0.68 1.24
CA GLY A 95 -6.35 -1.73 1.18
C GLY A 95 -6.27 -2.62 2.43
N SER A 96 -6.46 -2.06 3.63
CA SER A 96 -6.46 -2.86 4.87
C SER A 96 -7.59 -3.90 4.94
N VAL A 97 -8.78 -3.58 4.41
CA VAL A 97 -9.88 -4.55 4.33
C VAL A 97 -9.55 -5.63 3.32
N LEU A 98 -9.01 -5.25 2.18
CA LEU A 98 -8.60 -6.18 1.14
C LEU A 98 -7.45 -7.09 1.59
N ASP A 99 -6.42 -6.52 2.23
CA ASP A 99 -5.30 -7.30 2.80
C ASP A 99 -5.79 -8.32 3.81
N GLY A 100 -6.70 -7.91 4.73
CA GLY A 100 -7.36 -8.82 5.64
C GLY A 100 -8.15 -9.90 4.92
N THR A 101 -8.85 -9.53 3.84
CA THR A 101 -9.65 -10.47 3.04
C THR A 101 -8.78 -11.50 2.35
N LYS A 102 -7.60 -11.13 1.85
CA LYS A 102 -6.62 -12.07 1.28
C LYS A 102 -6.18 -13.13 2.30
N LEU A 103 -5.90 -12.73 3.55
CA LEU A 103 -5.58 -13.70 4.59
C LEU A 103 -6.79 -14.54 5.01
N ILE A 104 -7.98 -13.96 5.08
CA ILE A 104 -9.22 -14.73 5.35
C ILE A 104 -9.43 -15.78 4.26
N ALA A 105 -9.22 -15.41 3.00
CA ALA A 105 -9.35 -16.32 1.85
C ALA A 105 -8.41 -17.53 1.95
N ALA A 106 -7.16 -17.32 2.35
CA ALA A 106 -6.19 -18.40 2.58
C ALA A 106 -6.47 -19.18 3.88
N GLY A 107 -6.95 -18.50 4.92
CA GLY A 107 -7.16 -19.09 6.24
C GLY A 107 -8.42 -19.96 6.37
N ILE A 108 -9.47 -19.72 5.56
CA ILE A 108 -10.69 -20.54 5.59
C ILE A 108 -10.38 -22.00 5.26
N PRO A 109 -9.66 -22.37 4.20
CA PRO A 109 -9.33 -23.77 3.94
C PRO A 109 -8.17 -24.32 4.79
N TYR A 110 -7.42 -23.47 5.51
CA TYR A 110 -6.26 -23.88 6.28
C TYR A 110 -6.64 -24.38 7.68
N ASP A 111 -6.09 -25.53 8.11
CA ASP A 111 -6.40 -26.15 9.42
C ASP A 111 -5.59 -25.57 10.59
N GLY A 112 -4.47 -24.88 10.32
CA GLY A 112 -3.61 -24.25 11.31
C GLY A 112 -4.00 -22.83 11.69
N ASP A 113 -3.11 -22.14 12.40
CA ASP A 113 -3.24 -20.72 12.71
C ASP A 113 -2.87 -19.85 11.49
N ALA A 114 -3.74 -18.90 11.13
CA ALA A 114 -3.53 -18.07 9.94
C ALA A 114 -2.27 -17.19 10.01
N TRP A 115 -1.70 -16.93 11.20
CA TRP A 115 -0.43 -16.20 11.31
C TRP A 115 0.74 -17.02 10.73
N GLU A 116 0.65 -18.34 10.76
CA GLU A 116 1.66 -19.20 10.12
C GLU A 116 1.74 -18.98 8.61
N LEU A 117 0.61 -18.64 7.96
CA LEU A 117 0.56 -18.33 6.52
C LEU A 117 1.25 -17.00 6.18
N VAL A 118 1.27 -16.07 7.13
CA VAL A 118 1.99 -14.78 6.99
C VAL A 118 3.51 -14.98 7.15
N LEU A 119 3.91 -15.92 8.01
CA LEU A 119 5.32 -16.22 8.27
C LEU A 119 5.94 -17.15 7.22
N ASP A 120 5.11 -17.97 6.58
CA ASP A 120 5.55 -19.01 5.64
C ASP A 120 4.49 -19.19 4.54
N GLU A 121 4.70 -18.51 3.42
CA GLU A 121 3.78 -18.52 2.27
C GLU A 121 3.66 -19.90 1.62
N ASP A 122 4.66 -20.76 1.76
CA ASP A 122 4.65 -22.11 1.20
C ASP A 122 3.59 -23.02 1.86
N LYS A 123 3.04 -22.61 3.02
CA LYS A 123 1.91 -23.30 3.68
C LYS A 123 0.55 -22.97 3.05
N ILE A 124 0.46 -21.97 2.21
CA ILE A 124 -0.80 -21.57 1.58
C ILE A 124 -1.11 -22.55 0.45
N GLY A 125 -2.18 -23.31 0.61
CA GLY A 125 -2.72 -24.22 -0.40
C GLY A 125 -3.86 -23.61 -1.19
N GLU A 126 -5.05 -24.22 -1.09
CA GLU A 126 -6.27 -23.67 -1.68
C GLU A 126 -6.65 -22.34 -1.05
N VAL A 127 -7.28 -21.47 -1.85
CA VAL A 127 -7.71 -20.14 -1.43
C VAL A 127 -9.15 -19.94 -1.87
N VAL A 128 -10.00 -19.46 -0.97
CA VAL A 128 -11.35 -19.05 -1.35
C VAL A 128 -11.29 -17.90 -2.36
N PRO A 129 -11.94 -17.99 -3.52
CA PRO A 129 -11.94 -16.91 -4.50
C PRO A 129 -12.56 -15.64 -3.92
N PHE A 130 -12.03 -14.49 -4.33
CA PHE A 130 -12.49 -13.20 -3.81
C PHE A 130 -12.48 -12.10 -4.87
N GLY A 131 -13.30 -11.08 -4.65
CA GLY A 131 -13.32 -9.83 -5.38
C GLY A 131 -13.23 -8.62 -4.44
N ASP A 132 -13.10 -7.44 -5.02
CA ASP A 132 -12.92 -6.21 -4.26
C ASP A 132 -13.78 -5.05 -4.79
N VAL A 133 -14.22 -4.20 -3.86
CA VAL A 133 -14.77 -2.87 -4.10
C VAL A 133 -13.90 -1.88 -3.33
N MET A 134 -12.94 -1.27 -4.03
CA MET A 134 -11.96 -0.36 -3.45
C MET A 134 -12.55 1.00 -3.13
N THR A 135 -12.40 1.45 -1.88
CA THR A 135 -12.92 2.76 -1.43
C THR A 135 -11.86 3.74 -1.00
N LEU A 136 -10.61 3.30 -0.81
CA LEU A 136 -9.47 4.15 -0.46
C LEU A 136 -8.25 3.73 -1.28
N PRO A 137 -7.88 4.49 -2.32
CA PRO A 137 -6.69 4.21 -3.11
C PRO A 137 -5.41 4.53 -2.32
N ALA A 138 -4.47 3.61 -2.29
CA ALA A 138 -3.15 3.76 -1.69
C ALA A 138 -2.23 2.59 -2.08
N THR A 139 -2.62 1.38 -1.66
CA THR A 139 -1.78 0.18 -1.62
C THR A 139 -1.63 -0.55 -2.96
N GLY A 140 -2.46 -0.26 -3.96
CA GLY A 140 -2.53 -1.06 -5.18
C GLY A 140 -2.92 -2.53 -4.96
N SER A 141 -3.37 -2.90 -3.73
CA SER A 141 -3.71 -4.27 -3.32
C SER A 141 -4.78 -4.88 -4.23
N GLU A 142 -5.63 -4.05 -4.83
CA GLU A 142 -6.68 -4.44 -5.77
C GLU A 142 -6.16 -5.06 -7.08
N MET A 143 -4.87 -4.87 -7.40
CA MET A 143 -4.23 -5.49 -8.58
C MET A 143 -2.87 -6.14 -8.25
N ASN A 144 -2.67 -6.59 -7.02
CA ASN A 144 -1.48 -7.36 -6.65
C ASN A 144 -1.83 -8.56 -5.75
N ALA A 145 -0.85 -9.43 -5.51
CA ALA A 145 -1.00 -10.60 -4.64
C ALA A 145 -0.55 -10.33 -3.20
N GLY A 146 -0.01 -9.15 -2.91
CA GLY A 146 0.52 -8.79 -1.60
C GLY A 146 -0.56 -8.44 -0.58
N ALA A 147 -0.29 -8.71 0.67
CA ALA A 147 -1.07 -8.25 1.81
C ALA A 147 -0.16 -8.06 3.02
N VAL A 148 -0.50 -7.13 3.91
CA VAL A 148 0.30 -6.82 5.10
C VAL A 148 -0.55 -6.93 6.35
N ILE A 149 -0.14 -7.80 7.26
CA ILE A 149 -0.91 -8.13 8.47
C ILE A 149 -0.09 -7.79 9.72
N SER A 150 -0.78 -7.23 10.73
CA SER A 150 -0.21 -6.92 12.03
C SER A 150 -0.57 -8.00 13.06
N ASN A 151 0.36 -8.27 13.96
CA ASN A 151 0.16 -9.12 15.14
C ASN A 151 0.44 -8.25 16.39
N LEU A 152 -0.60 -8.00 17.18
CA LEU A 152 -0.46 -7.17 18.37
C LEU A 152 0.29 -7.88 19.50
N ALA A 153 0.14 -9.21 19.61
CA ALA A 153 0.78 -9.98 20.66
C ALA A 153 2.30 -9.97 20.56
N THR A 154 2.83 -9.97 19.32
CA THR A 154 4.28 -9.95 19.04
C THR A 154 4.77 -8.56 18.62
N GLN A 155 3.87 -7.59 18.47
CA GLN A 155 4.17 -6.26 17.91
C GLN A 155 4.91 -6.33 16.56
N GLU A 156 4.41 -7.18 15.66
CA GLU A 156 4.98 -7.41 14.33
C GLU A 156 4.02 -6.99 13.23
N LYS A 157 4.57 -6.62 12.08
CA LYS A 157 3.82 -6.32 10.87
C LYS A 157 4.59 -6.84 9.67
N PHE A 158 4.06 -7.89 9.04
CA PHE A 158 4.71 -8.58 7.94
C PHE A 158 3.82 -8.63 6.70
N ALA A 159 4.50 -8.62 5.54
CA ALA A 159 3.88 -8.85 4.25
C ALA A 159 3.92 -10.34 3.90
N PHE A 160 2.90 -10.80 3.17
CA PHE A 160 2.89 -12.08 2.46
C PHE A 160 2.31 -11.88 1.05
N HIS A 161 2.60 -12.80 0.12
CA HIS A 161 2.21 -12.68 -1.27
C HIS A 161 1.67 -14.02 -1.77
N HIS A 162 0.41 -14.11 -2.14
CA HIS A 162 -0.14 -15.36 -2.66
C HIS A 162 -1.24 -15.16 -3.70
N SER A 163 -2.28 -14.38 -3.41
CA SER A 163 -3.54 -14.42 -4.16
C SER A 163 -3.97 -13.07 -4.70
N PHE A 164 -4.38 -13.07 -5.96
CA PHE A 164 -5.01 -11.92 -6.61
C PHE A 164 -6.54 -11.95 -6.44
N PRO A 165 -7.22 -10.79 -6.37
CA PRO A 165 -8.66 -10.72 -6.58
C PRO A 165 -9.03 -11.23 -7.98
N GLN A 166 -10.20 -11.86 -8.13
CA GLN A 166 -10.72 -12.19 -9.47
C GLN A 166 -11.15 -10.94 -10.25
N PHE A 167 -11.68 -9.97 -9.52
CA PHE A 167 -12.02 -8.66 -10.04
C PHE A 167 -11.84 -7.60 -8.97
N SER A 168 -11.64 -6.35 -9.40
CA SER A 168 -11.63 -5.18 -8.53
C SER A 168 -12.45 -4.06 -9.14
N ILE A 169 -13.40 -3.54 -8.35
CA ILE A 169 -14.31 -2.47 -8.75
C ILE A 169 -13.82 -1.17 -8.13
N LEU A 170 -13.54 -0.20 -8.97
CA LEU A 170 -13.03 1.12 -8.62
C LEU A 170 -13.99 2.21 -9.10
N ASP A 171 -14.79 2.74 -8.16
CA ASP A 171 -15.64 3.91 -8.42
C ASP A 171 -15.03 5.13 -7.72
N PRO A 172 -14.50 6.12 -8.47
CA PRO A 172 -13.90 7.31 -7.87
C PRO A 172 -14.83 8.08 -6.92
N GLU A 173 -16.15 8.02 -7.10
CA GLU A 173 -17.09 8.69 -6.20
C GLU A 173 -17.09 8.08 -4.79
N ALA A 174 -16.70 6.80 -4.63
CA ALA A 174 -16.54 6.17 -3.31
C ALA A 174 -15.48 6.84 -2.43
N THR A 175 -14.55 7.59 -3.04
CA THR A 175 -13.44 8.27 -2.36
C THR A 175 -13.79 9.65 -1.83
N PHE A 176 -14.90 10.26 -2.26
CA PHE A 176 -15.24 11.66 -1.96
C PHE A 176 -15.45 11.94 -0.46
N SER A 177 -15.85 10.94 0.30
CA SER A 177 -16.09 11.03 1.74
C SER A 177 -14.88 10.71 2.62
N LEU A 178 -13.73 10.40 2.02
CA LEU A 178 -12.52 10.08 2.78
C LEU A 178 -12.05 11.29 3.59
N PRO A 179 -11.58 11.09 4.83
CA PRO A 179 -10.90 12.15 5.57
C PRO A 179 -9.68 12.67 4.78
N PRO A 180 -9.45 14.00 4.72
CA PRO A 180 -8.32 14.58 3.99
C PRO A 180 -6.95 13.99 4.37
N PHE A 181 -6.76 13.65 5.65
CA PHE A 181 -5.55 12.99 6.14
C PHE A 181 -5.34 11.60 5.50
N GLN A 182 -6.41 10.83 5.32
CA GLN A 182 -6.32 9.52 4.67
C GLN A 182 -6.00 9.65 3.18
N VAL A 183 -6.56 10.64 2.50
CA VAL A 183 -6.21 10.95 1.10
C VAL A 183 -4.74 11.34 1.00
N ALA A 184 -4.25 12.22 1.88
CA ALA A 184 -2.85 12.61 1.93
C ALA A 184 -1.92 11.40 2.16
N CYS A 185 -2.26 10.53 3.11
CA CYS A 185 -1.52 9.29 3.36
C CYS A 185 -1.56 8.35 2.15
N GLY A 186 -2.69 8.24 1.45
CA GLY A 186 -2.80 7.41 0.25
C GLY A 186 -1.96 7.93 -0.91
N ILE A 187 -1.94 9.25 -1.14
CA ILE A 187 -1.06 9.89 -2.15
C ILE A 187 0.41 9.63 -1.81
N ALA A 188 0.79 9.80 -0.54
CA ALA A 188 2.16 9.59 -0.08
C ALA A 188 2.58 8.12 -0.20
N ASP A 189 1.70 7.18 0.17
CA ASP A 189 1.93 5.74 0.07
C ASP A 189 2.16 5.32 -1.40
N THR A 190 1.26 5.74 -2.30
CA THR A 190 1.43 5.53 -3.74
C THR A 190 2.75 6.10 -4.26
N PHE A 191 3.10 7.31 -3.84
CA PHE A 191 4.35 7.94 -4.23
C PHE A 191 5.56 7.13 -3.79
N VAL A 192 5.57 6.65 -2.55
CA VAL A 192 6.67 5.85 -2.01
C VAL A 192 6.74 4.46 -2.65
N HIS A 193 5.61 3.80 -2.93
CA HIS A 193 5.58 2.56 -3.70
C HIS A 193 6.32 2.70 -5.04
N VAL A 194 6.05 3.78 -5.77
CA VAL A 194 6.73 4.06 -7.04
C VAL A 194 8.21 4.35 -6.81
N MET A 195 8.55 5.14 -5.78
CA MET A 195 9.93 5.50 -5.47
C MET A 195 10.81 4.29 -5.13
N GLU A 196 10.28 3.31 -4.39
CA GLU A 196 11.06 2.12 -4.00
C GLU A 196 11.27 1.14 -5.16
N GLN A 197 10.47 1.24 -6.22
CA GLN A 197 10.71 0.52 -7.48
C GLN A 197 11.59 1.31 -8.46
N TYR A 198 11.63 2.63 -8.32
CA TYR A 198 12.35 3.54 -9.21
C TYR A 198 13.76 3.90 -8.74
N LEU A 199 13.95 4.23 -7.44
CA LEU A 199 15.24 4.62 -6.85
C LEU A 199 16.15 3.41 -6.61
N THR A 200 16.48 2.67 -7.67
CA THR A 200 17.32 1.49 -7.63
C THR A 200 18.56 1.70 -8.49
N VAL A 201 18.70 1.00 -9.61
CA VAL A 201 19.85 1.11 -10.52
C VAL A 201 19.55 2.01 -11.72
N THR A 202 20.56 2.74 -12.20
CA THR A 202 20.45 3.63 -13.36
C THR A 202 20.62 2.88 -14.68
N GLY A 203 19.95 3.36 -15.73
CA GLY A 203 20.18 2.94 -17.12
C GLY A 203 19.74 1.53 -17.50
N VAL A 204 19.07 0.82 -16.60
CA VAL A 204 18.67 -0.57 -16.81
C VAL A 204 17.41 -0.65 -17.67
N SER A 205 16.41 0.20 -17.38
CA SER A 205 15.13 0.21 -18.08
C SER A 205 14.57 1.62 -18.23
N PRO A 206 14.91 2.33 -19.31
CA PRO A 206 14.34 3.66 -19.58
C PRO A 206 12.81 3.69 -19.66
N LEU A 207 12.19 2.58 -20.08
CA LEU A 207 10.73 2.47 -20.19
C LEU A 207 10.07 2.46 -18.79
N MET A 208 10.55 1.59 -17.89
CA MET A 208 10.04 1.55 -16.50
C MET A 208 10.25 2.89 -15.80
N ASP A 209 11.42 3.51 -16.02
CA ASP A 209 11.71 4.84 -15.48
C ASP A 209 10.67 5.88 -15.92
N ARG A 210 10.33 5.93 -17.22
CA ARG A 210 9.33 6.88 -17.75
C ARG A 210 7.93 6.66 -17.18
N TRP A 211 7.52 5.41 -17.00
CA TRP A 211 6.23 5.11 -16.40
C TRP A 211 6.18 5.49 -14.93
N ALA A 212 7.24 5.18 -14.17
CA ALA A 212 7.38 5.62 -12.77
C ALA A 212 7.38 7.16 -12.65
N GLU A 213 8.20 7.85 -13.44
CA GLU A 213 8.28 9.31 -13.51
C GLU A 213 6.91 9.94 -13.85
N GLY A 214 6.16 9.34 -14.78
CA GLY A 214 4.82 9.78 -15.14
C GLY A 214 3.82 9.69 -13.99
N ILE A 215 3.85 8.59 -13.22
CA ILE A 215 3.00 8.44 -12.02
C ILE A 215 3.38 9.50 -10.97
N LEU A 216 4.68 9.67 -10.68
CA LEU A 216 5.16 10.65 -9.71
C LEU A 216 4.76 12.08 -10.08
N GLN A 217 4.94 12.47 -11.35
CA GLN A 217 4.55 13.80 -11.86
C GLN A 217 3.04 14.00 -11.78
N THR A 218 2.25 12.98 -12.13
CA THR A 218 0.79 13.04 -12.01
C THR A 218 0.36 13.27 -10.57
N LEU A 219 0.92 12.53 -9.60
CA LEU A 219 0.61 12.71 -8.18
C LEU A 219 0.96 14.12 -7.69
N ILE A 220 2.11 14.67 -8.09
CA ILE A 220 2.52 16.05 -7.74
C ILE A 220 1.53 17.06 -8.34
N GLU A 221 1.07 16.86 -9.57
CA GLU A 221 0.15 17.75 -10.25
C GLU A 221 -1.26 17.74 -9.62
N ILE A 222 -1.79 16.55 -9.34
CA ILE A 222 -3.18 16.40 -8.88
C ILE A 222 -3.35 16.67 -7.38
N ALA A 223 -2.33 16.44 -6.56
CA ALA A 223 -2.42 16.57 -5.11
C ALA A 223 -2.96 17.92 -4.63
N PRO A 224 -2.47 19.09 -5.11
CA PRO A 224 -3.05 20.37 -4.72
C PRO A 224 -4.48 20.57 -5.22
N LYS A 225 -4.85 20.00 -6.37
CA LYS A 225 -6.21 20.06 -6.92
C LYS A 225 -7.18 19.23 -6.07
N ILE A 226 -6.80 18.01 -5.69
CA ILE A 226 -7.57 17.16 -4.78
C ILE A 226 -7.75 17.85 -3.43
N ARG A 227 -6.69 18.46 -2.90
CA ARG A 227 -6.73 19.17 -1.63
C ARG A 227 -7.66 20.39 -1.68
N ALA A 228 -7.76 21.07 -2.82
CA ALA A 228 -8.68 22.19 -3.05
C ALA A 228 -10.13 21.72 -3.22
N ASN A 229 -10.36 20.60 -3.91
CA ASN A 229 -11.66 20.00 -4.13
C ASN A 229 -11.57 18.47 -4.29
N GLN A 230 -11.79 17.75 -3.18
CA GLN A 230 -11.77 16.28 -3.17
C GLN A 230 -12.95 15.65 -3.93
N HIS A 231 -14.00 16.43 -4.26
CA HIS A 231 -15.15 15.97 -5.05
C HIS A 231 -14.93 16.10 -6.55
N ASP A 232 -13.74 16.51 -7.00
CA ASP A 232 -13.36 16.51 -8.41
C ASP A 232 -13.13 15.06 -8.87
N TYR A 233 -14.08 14.56 -9.67
CA TYR A 233 -14.07 13.19 -10.15
C TYR A 233 -12.79 12.84 -10.91
N ASP A 234 -12.35 13.70 -11.81
CA ASP A 234 -11.20 13.43 -12.67
C ASP A 234 -9.90 13.37 -11.87
N GLN A 235 -9.74 14.23 -10.86
CA GLN A 235 -8.56 14.20 -10.01
C GLN A 235 -8.52 12.93 -9.14
N MET A 236 -9.67 12.56 -8.53
CA MET A 236 -9.75 11.33 -7.73
C MET A 236 -9.63 10.07 -8.59
N ALA A 237 -10.16 10.08 -9.82
CA ALA A 237 -10.00 9.01 -10.79
C ALA A 237 -8.52 8.79 -11.15
N ASN A 238 -7.79 9.86 -11.44
CA ASN A 238 -6.35 9.79 -11.71
C ASN A 238 -5.55 9.32 -10.50
N PHE A 239 -5.88 9.80 -9.29
CA PHE A 239 -5.26 9.31 -8.07
C PHE A 239 -5.47 7.81 -7.89
N MET A 240 -6.71 7.33 -8.07
CA MET A 240 -7.06 5.92 -7.94
C MET A 240 -6.27 5.05 -8.94
N LEU A 241 -6.17 5.48 -10.19
CA LEU A 241 -5.37 4.79 -11.19
C LEU A 241 -3.86 4.84 -10.89
N CYS A 242 -3.34 5.97 -10.40
CA CYS A 242 -1.94 6.05 -9.96
C CYS A 242 -1.64 5.04 -8.84
N ALA A 243 -2.54 4.89 -7.85
CA ALA A 243 -2.38 3.94 -6.77
C ALA A 243 -2.35 2.49 -7.29
N THR A 244 -3.30 2.13 -8.13
CA THR A 244 -3.39 0.81 -8.77
C THR A 244 -2.13 0.49 -9.60
N MET A 245 -1.72 1.42 -10.48
CA MET A 245 -0.57 1.22 -11.37
C MET A 245 0.77 1.33 -10.64
N GLY A 246 0.80 2.00 -9.50
CA GLY A 246 1.99 2.15 -8.67
C GLY A 246 2.50 0.84 -8.06
N LEU A 247 1.62 -0.16 -7.84
CA LEU A 247 1.99 -1.43 -7.20
C LEU A 247 1.28 -2.66 -7.79
N ASN A 248 1.07 -2.72 -9.09
CA ASN A 248 0.53 -3.90 -9.77
C ASN A 248 1.60 -4.74 -10.49
N GLY A 249 2.88 -4.48 -10.24
CA GLY A 249 4.01 -5.14 -10.87
C GLY A 249 4.43 -4.57 -12.22
N PHE A 250 3.68 -3.62 -12.79
CA PHE A 250 3.90 -3.11 -14.13
C PHE A 250 5.21 -2.32 -14.26
N ILE A 251 5.47 -1.42 -13.32
CA ILE A 251 6.71 -0.60 -13.32
C ILE A 251 7.92 -1.36 -12.78
N ALA A 252 7.73 -2.55 -12.22
CA ALA A 252 8.77 -3.40 -11.64
C ALA A 252 9.36 -4.40 -12.64
N MET A 253 8.83 -4.47 -13.88
CA MET A 253 9.23 -5.49 -14.86
C MET A 253 10.72 -5.40 -15.20
N GLY A 254 11.48 -6.43 -14.79
CA GLY A 254 12.89 -6.59 -15.08
C GLY A 254 13.82 -5.61 -14.39
N VAL A 255 13.34 -4.87 -13.36
CA VAL A 255 14.16 -3.98 -12.53
C VAL A 255 14.18 -4.45 -11.08
N PRO A 256 15.27 -4.24 -10.33
CA PRO A 256 15.30 -4.52 -8.90
C PRO A 256 14.41 -3.53 -8.15
N GLN A 257 13.96 -3.94 -6.96
CA GLN A 257 13.15 -3.14 -6.05
C GLN A 257 13.87 -3.01 -4.71
N ASP A 258 13.60 -1.92 -3.95
CA ASP A 258 14.30 -1.65 -2.70
C ASP A 258 13.51 -2.08 -1.46
N TRP A 259 12.37 -1.50 -1.18
CA TRP A 259 11.46 -1.75 -0.05
C TRP A 259 11.98 -1.42 1.35
N ALA A 260 13.17 -0.83 1.49
CA ALA A 260 13.73 -0.46 2.79
C ALA A 260 12.87 0.56 3.53
N THR A 261 12.27 1.53 2.81
CA THR A 261 11.37 2.53 3.41
C THR A 261 10.16 1.86 4.03
N HIS A 262 9.53 0.91 3.34
CA HIS A 262 8.38 0.17 3.84
C HIS A 262 8.74 -0.71 5.04
N MET A 263 9.85 -1.44 4.99
CA MET A 263 10.28 -2.29 6.10
C MET A 263 10.50 -1.50 7.39
N ILE A 264 11.17 -0.33 7.31
CA ILE A 264 11.35 0.56 8.47
C ILE A 264 10.00 1.16 8.91
N GLY A 265 9.17 1.59 7.96
CA GLY A 265 7.83 2.12 8.23
C GLY A 265 6.91 1.11 8.93
N HIS A 266 7.02 -0.19 8.61
CA HIS A 266 6.28 -1.25 9.27
C HIS A 266 6.63 -1.35 10.76
N GLU A 267 7.90 -1.24 11.14
CA GLU A 267 8.31 -1.22 12.55
C GLU A 267 7.74 0.00 13.30
N LEU A 268 7.75 1.18 12.68
CA LEU A 268 7.11 2.37 13.26
C LEU A 268 5.61 2.17 13.49
N THR A 269 4.92 1.54 12.54
CA THR A 269 3.50 1.19 12.71
C THR A 269 3.30 0.15 13.81
N ALA A 270 4.13 -0.90 13.85
CA ALA A 270 4.01 -1.98 14.82
C ALA A 270 4.24 -1.50 16.26
N LEU A 271 5.19 -0.59 16.47
CA LEU A 271 5.55 -0.05 17.78
C LEU A 271 4.62 1.06 18.28
N HIS A 272 4.16 1.93 17.40
CA HIS A 272 3.46 3.17 17.78
C HIS A 272 2.05 3.32 17.17
N GLY A 273 1.62 2.39 16.29
CA GLY A 273 0.32 2.51 15.62
C GLY A 273 0.22 3.68 14.63
N VAL A 274 1.34 4.27 14.21
CA VAL A 274 1.36 5.37 13.23
C VAL A 274 0.76 4.90 11.91
N THR A 275 -0.06 5.74 11.29
CA THR A 275 -0.67 5.47 9.99
C THR A 275 0.41 5.19 8.94
N HIS A 276 0.22 4.13 8.14
CA HIS A 276 1.24 3.61 7.24
C HIS A 276 1.84 4.68 6.32
N GLY A 277 1.03 5.40 5.52
CA GLY A 277 1.55 6.46 4.65
C GLY A 277 2.32 7.56 5.40
N GLN A 278 1.95 7.84 6.67
CA GLN A 278 2.66 8.80 7.53
C GLN A 278 4.06 8.28 7.92
N THR A 279 4.26 6.97 8.12
CA THR A 279 5.59 6.43 8.43
C THR A 279 6.55 6.54 7.24
N LEU A 280 6.04 6.36 6.04
CA LEU A 280 6.85 6.36 4.82
C LEU A 280 7.46 7.73 4.50
N VAL A 281 6.70 8.81 4.73
CA VAL A 281 7.17 10.17 4.45
C VAL A 281 8.24 10.66 5.43
N VAL A 282 8.31 10.05 6.61
CA VAL A 282 9.40 10.30 7.57
C VAL A 282 10.67 9.55 7.15
N VAL A 283 10.53 8.33 6.63
CA VAL A 283 11.66 7.45 6.35
C VAL A 283 12.31 7.76 5.00
N LEU A 284 11.54 7.93 3.92
CA LEU A 284 12.08 8.04 2.56
C LEU A 284 13.12 9.17 2.38
N PRO A 285 12.90 10.44 2.81
CA PRO A 285 13.90 11.49 2.62
C PRO A 285 15.20 11.23 3.40
N ALA A 286 15.10 10.61 4.59
CA ALA A 286 16.25 10.22 5.38
C ALA A 286 17.03 9.09 4.70
N LEU A 287 16.33 8.08 4.17
CA LEU A 287 16.96 6.99 3.42
C LEU A 287 17.66 7.51 2.16
N MET A 288 17.04 8.43 1.41
CA MET A 288 17.67 9.07 0.24
C MET A 288 18.99 9.77 0.63
N SER A 289 19.02 10.43 1.79
CA SER A 289 20.23 11.09 2.28
C SER A 289 21.32 10.10 2.68
N VAL A 290 20.95 9.03 3.40
CA VAL A 290 21.90 7.99 3.83
C VAL A 290 22.48 7.25 2.63
N MET A 291 21.65 6.98 1.63
CA MET A 291 22.01 6.21 0.43
C MET A 291 22.45 7.10 -0.75
N ARG A 292 22.76 8.39 -0.49
CA ARG A 292 23.02 9.38 -1.55
C ARG A 292 24.10 8.96 -2.54
N GLU A 293 25.19 8.35 -2.05
CA GLU A 293 26.30 7.90 -2.91
C GLU A 293 25.91 6.66 -3.75
N GLN A 294 25.25 5.68 -3.13
CA GLN A 294 24.85 4.45 -3.81
C GLN A 294 23.75 4.70 -4.84
N LYS A 295 22.82 5.63 -4.54
CA LYS A 295 21.68 5.98 -5.39
C LYS A 295 21.86 7.27 -6.17
N LYS A 296 23.09 7.84 -6.18
CA LYS A 296 23.45 9.14 -6.77
C LYS A 296 22.84 9.35 -8.15
N GLY A 297 23.08 8.43 -9.08
CA GLY A 297 22.61 8.54 -10.45
C GLY A 297 21.07 8.58 -10.56
N LYS A 298 20.37 7.79 -9.73
CA LYS A 298 18.91 7.78 -9.71
C LYS A 298 18.32 9.02 -9.03
N ILE A 299 18.94 9.51 -7.96
CA ILE A 299 18.48 10.74 -7.29
C ILE A 299 18.63 11.95 -8.24
N LEU A 300 19.75 12.04 -8.97
CA LEU A 300 19.95 13.08 -9.97
C LEU A 300 18.94 13.00 -11.13
N GLN A 301 18.70 11.79 -11.64
CA GLN A 301 17.70 11.54 -12.68
C GLN A 301 16.30 11.93 -12.20
N TYR A 302 15.92 11.53 -10.99
CA TYR A 302 14.66 11.86 -10.36
C TYR A 302 14.47 13.37 -10.20
N GLY A 303 15.48 14.06 -9.63
CA GLY A 303 15.44 15.51 -9.47
C GLY A 303 15.29 16.26 -10.78
N GLU A 304 16.02 15.84 -11.83
CA GLU A 304 15.92 16.45 -13.14
C GLU A 304 14.57 16.20 -13.81
N ARG A 305 14.08 14.95 -13.83
CA ARG A 305 12.94 14.56 -14.64
C ARG A 305 11.60 14.80 -13.98
N VAL A 306 11.55 14.73 -12.66
CA VAL A 306 10.30 14.92 -11.90
C VAL A 306 10.17 16.36 -11.40
N PHE A 307 11.24 16.95 -10.90
CA PHE A 307 11.23 18.31 -10.33
C PHE A 307 11.90 19.38 -11.20
N GLY A 308 12.51 19.02 -12.33
CA GLY A 308 13.17 19.97 -13.21
C GLY A 308 14.48 20.53 -12.64
N ILE A 309 15.11 19.88 -11.66
CA ILE A 309 16.34 20.33 -10.99
C ILE A 309 17.56 19.99 -11.85
N ARG A 310 18.07 20.99 -12.60
CA ARG A 310 19.17 20.82 -13.57
C ARG A 310 20.43 21.57 -13.18
N GLU A 311 20.31 22.70 -12.53
CA GLU A 311 21.39 23.63 -12.24
C GLU A 311 22.07 23.33 -10.90
N GLY A 312 23.38 23.56 -10.84
CA GLY A 312 24.21 23.36 -9.67
C GLY A 312 25.11 22.10 -9.75
N SER A 313 25.97 21.94 -8.78
CA SER A 313 26.78 20.73 -8.61
C SER A 313 25.91 19.51 -8.35
N GLU A 314 26.44 18.30 -8.51
CA GLU A 314 25.70 17.07 -8.24
C GLU A 314 25.18 17.02 -6.80
N ASP A 315 26.00 17.42 -5.83
CA ASP A 315 25.62 17.44 -4.42
C ASP A 315 24.50 18.45 -4.13
N GLU A 316 24.58 19.66 -4.68
CA GLU A 316 23.51 20.66 -4.56
C GLU A 316 22.20 20.16 -5.21
N ARG A 317 22.28 19.50 -6.35
CA ARG A 317 21.12 18.91 -7.03
C ARG A 317 20.51 17.79 -6.20
N ILE A 318 21.32 16.92 -5.59
CA ILE A 318 20.84 15.87 -4.69
C ILE A 318 20.13 16.48 -3.48
N ASP A 319 20.74 17.45 -2.81
CA ASP A 319 20.15 18.10 -1.64
C ASP A 319 18.82 18.80 -1.98
N ARG A 320 18.76 19.47 -3.12
CA ARG A 320 17.52 20.10 -3.62
C ARG A 320 16.46 19.06 -3.96
N THR A 321 16.84 17.93 -4.50
CA THR A 321 15.91 16.84 -4.86
C THR A 321 15.30 16.21 -3.61
N ILE A 322 16.11 15.92 -2.59
CA ILE A 322 15.63 15.40 -1.30
C ILE A 322 14.71 16.41 -0.62
N ARG A 323 15.08 17.68 -0.63
CA ARG A 323 14.25 18.76 -0.09
C ARG A 323 12.93 18.90 -0.83
N ALA A 324 12.92 18.86 -2.16
CA ALA A 324 11.69 18.93 -2.96
C ALA A 324 10.74 17.76 -2.67
N THR A 325 11.29 16.56 -2.45
CA THR A 325 10.51 15.39 -2.04
C THR A 325 9.87 15.61 -0.67
N GLU A 326 10.64 16.13 0.29
CA GLU A 326 10.12 16.46 1.62
C GLU A 326 9.06 17.56 1.59
N GLU A 327 9.30 18.62 0.79
CA GLU A 327 8.35 19.72 0.61
C GLU A 327 7.04 19.24 -0.03
N PHE A 328 7.09 18.29 -0.96
CA PHE A 328 5.91 17.65 -1.49
C PHE A 328 5.10 16.96 -0.38
N PHE A 329 5.72 16.16 0.47
CA PHE A 329 5.02 15.50 1.58
C PHE A 329 4.47 16.51 2.59
N ARG A 330 5.21 17.57 2.92
CA ARG A 330 4.71 18.67 3.76
C ARG A 330 3.53 19.40 3.13
N SER A 331 3.51 19.54 1.81
CA SER A 331 2.38 20.13 1.09
C SER A 331 1.09 19.32 1.23
N LEU A 332 1.18 18.01 1.47
CA LEU A 332 0.05 17.15 1.80
C LEU A 332 -0.45 17.33 3.23
N GLY A 333 0.29 18.05 4.09
CA GLY A 333 -0.02 18.24 5.52
C GLY A 333 0.50 17.10 6.40
N LEU A 334 1.48 16.33 5.91
CA LEU A 334 2.07 15.21 6.64
C LEU A 334 3.35 15.63 7.39
N ALA A 335 3.56 15.07 8.57
CA ALA A 335 4.80 15.23 9.33
C ALA A 335 5.94 14.47 8.64
N THR A 336 7.12 15.09 8.53
CA THR A 336 8.28 14.50 7.84
C THR A 336 9.45 14.21 8.78
N ARG A 337 9.22 14.34 10.10
CA ARG A 337 10.23 14.10 11.14
C ARG A 337 9.65 13.24 12.25
N LEU A 338 10.48 12.36 12.84
CA LEU A 338 10.08 11.51 13.96
C LEU A 338 9.66 12.32 15.20
N HIS A 339 10.33 13.42 15.48
CA HIS A 339 9.99 14.25 16.63
C HIS A 339 8.60 14.92 16.51
N GLU A 340 8.15 15.21 15.29
CA GLU A 340 6.79 15.72 15.03
C GLU A 340 5.71 14.67 15.38
N LEU A 341 6.10 13.39 15.40
CA LEU A 341 5.27 12.25 15.80
C LEU A 341 5.53 11.84 17.26
N GLN A 342 6.33 12.60 18.02
CA GLN A 342 6.74 12.31 19.40
C GLN A 342 7.51 10.98 19.53
N ILE A 343 8.23 10.55 18.49
CA ILE A 343 9.05 9.34 18.46
C ILE A 343 10.51 9.71 18.72
N GLY A 344 11.12 9.05 19.71
CA GLY A 344 12.47 9.31 20.20
C GLY A 344 13.53 8.32 19.69
N GLN A 345 14.74 8.45 20.26
CA GLN A 345 15.90 7.62 19.92
C GLN A 345 15.73 6.17 20.35
N ASP A 346 15.05 5.92 21.45
CA ASP A 346 14.72 4.58 21.97
C ASP A 346 14.01 3.69 20.94
N THR A 347 13.11 4.28 20.16
CA THR A 347 12.43 3.58 19.07
C THR A 347 13.40 3.21 17.94
N ILE A 348 14.32 4.11 17.60
CA ILE A 348 15.33 3.84 16.57
C ILE A 348 16.24 2.68 17.01
N ASP A 349 16.67 2.69 18.27
CA ASP A 349 17.53 1.64 18.85
C ASP A 349 16.78 0.29 18.88
N GLU A 350 15.49 0.30 19.19
CA GLU A 350 14.64 -0.90 19.17
C GLU A 350 14.46 -1.45 17.74
N ILE A 351 14.20 -0.61 16.76
CA ILE A 351 14.10 -1.03 15.34
C ILE A 351 15.41 -1.67 14.87
N VAL A 352 16.54 -1.04 15.18
CA VAL A 352 17.87 -1.58 14.85
C VAL A 352 18.10 -2.94 15.52
N ARG A 353 17.72 -3.09 16.80
CA ARG A 353 17.81 -4.36 17.52
C ARG A 353 16.99 -5.45 16.85
N ARG A 354 15.73 -5.17 16.50
CA ARG A 354 14.81 -6.12 15.84
C ARG A 354 15.34 -6.60 14.49
N PHE A 355 15.80 -5.70 13.64
CA PHE A 355 16.38 -6.08 12.34
C PHE A 355 17.66 -6.92 12.50
N ASN A 356 18.52 -6.60 13.46
CA ASN A 356 19.72 -7.38 13.75
C ASN A 356 19.37 -8.80 14.26
N GLU A 357 18.41 -8.94 15.17
CA GLU A 357 17.98 -10.23 15.71
C GLU A 357 17.34 -11.13 14.65
N ARG A 358 16.56 -10.53 13.74
CA ARG A 358 15.95 -11.26 12.60
C ARG A 358 16.95 -11.53 11.47
N GLY A 359 18.18 -10.99 11.52
CA GLY A 359 19.14 -11.08 10.42
C GLY A 359 18.65 -10.41 9.15
N SER A 360 17.75 -9.42 9.28
CA SER A 360 17.12 -8.74 8.14
C SER A 360 18.13 -7.93 7.33
N ARG A 361 18.00 -8.00 6.02
CA ARG A 361 18.78 -7.20 5.08
C ARG A 361 17.84 -6.27 4.35
N LEU A 362 18.10 -4.95 4.44
CA LEU A 362 17.25 -3.94 3.84
C LEU A 362 17.74 -3.51 2.46
N GLY A 363 16.76 -3.19 1.60
CA GLY A 363 16.98 -2.63 0.29
C GLY A 363 17.60 -3.57 -0.73
N GLU A 364 17.74 -3.09 -1.96
CA GLU A 364 18.30 -3.85 -3.09
C GLU A 364 19.74 -4.32 -2.88
N ALA A 365 20.50 -3.61 -2.06
CA ALA A 365 21.90 -3.95 -1.73
C ALA A 365 22.02 -4.92 -0.55
N GLY A 366 20.93 -5.26 0.12
CA GLY A 366 20.93 -6.16 1.28
C GLY A 366 21.81 -5.67 2.44
N ARG A 367 21.84 -4.36 2.72
CA ARG A 367 22.62 -3.75 3.78
C ARG A 367 21.75 -3.28 4.93
N SER A 368 22.25 -3.40 6.17
CA SER A 368 21.64 -2.80 7.34
C SER A 368 22.11 -1.34 7.48
N GLU A 369 21.26 -0.40 7.06
CA GLU A 369 21.55 1.06 7.14
C GLU A 369 20.66 1.77 8.21
N GLU A 370 19.96 1.01 9.04
CA GLU A 370 18.95 1.49 9.98
C GLU A 370 19.50 2.56 10.94
N ARG A 371 20.71 2.35 11.46
CA ARG A 371 21.38 3.30 12.36
C ARG A 371 21.61 4.67 11.72
N ARG A 372 21.92 4.68 10.41
CA ARG A 372 22.16 5.90 9.66
C ARG A 372 20.86 6.62 9.37
N VAL A 373 19.85 5.89 8.89
CA VAL A 373 18.51 6.43 8.63
C VAL A 373 17.91 7.05 9.89
N GLY A 374 18.01 6.37 11.03
CA GLY A 374 17.53 6.88 12.31
C GLY A 374 18.19 8.21 12.72
N LYS A 375 19.50 8.36 12.51
CA LYS A 375 20.21 9.63 12.77
C LYS A 375 19.72 10.75 11.86
N GLU A 376 19.56 10.49 10.56
CA GLU A 376 19.09 11.47 9.59
C GLU A 376 17.63 11.89 9.83
N CYS A 377 16.75 10.97 10.19
CA CYS A 377 15.38 11.29 10.57
C CYS A 377 15.29 12.23 11.79
N ARG A 378 16.31 12.25 12.65
CA ARG A 378 16.39 13.09 13.85
C ARG A 378 17.08 14.43 13.61
N SER A 379 18.14 14.46 12.81
CA SER A 379 19.02 15.62 12.64
C SER A 379 18.55 16.65 11.61
N ARG A 380 17.48 16.36 10.88
CA ARG A 380 16.91 17.24 9.84
C ARG A 380 15.67 18.00 10.25
#